data_adcfa57b5988f3aa45ef8387becd5b5c
#
_entry.id   adcfa57b5988f3aa45ef8387becd5b5c
#
_cell.length_a   1.000
_cell.length_b   1.000
_cell.length_c   1.000
_cell.angle_alpha   90.00
_cell.angle_beta   90.00
_cell.angle_gamma   90.00
#
_symmetry.space_group_name_H-M   'P 1'
#
loop_
_entity.id
_entity.type
_entity.pdbx_description
1 polymer ?
#
loop_
_entity_poly.entity_id
_entity_poly.type
_entity_poly.pdbx_seq_one_letter_code
_entity_poly.pdbx_strand_id
1 'polypeptide(L)'
;PYRRQRQMCIRDRYHTAFRGRGMSFSEVREYRAGDDVRDIDWNVTARSRSPHIKVYEEERELTMMLMVDVSASRMFGSTHFLKKNILTEIAAVVAFSAAQNNDKVGCIFFSDRVEKYIPPKKGRSHILMIIRELISFRPRSTGTALSEAVRFLTAVMKKRCTAFLLSDFLDPARDGEEFANALKIAGSKHDLVGIRVFDPREAE
;
A
#
# COMPACT_ATOMS: atom_id res chain seq x y z
N PRO A 1 42.33 0.69 -3.20
CA PRO A 1 41.40 1.34 -2.29
C PRO A 1 39.98 1.11 -2.81
N TYR A 2 39.28 0.11 -2.23
CA TYR A 2 37.93 -0.24 -2.58
C TYR A 2 36.97 0.77 -1.98
N ARG A 3 36.29 1.53 -2.82
CA ARG A 3 35.20 2.44 -2.47
C ARG A 3 33.97 1.59 -2.16
N ARG A 4 33.70 1.33 -0.87
CA ARG A 4 32.42 0.75 -0.42
C ARG A 4 31.31 1.71 -0.79
N GLN A 5 30.47 1.33 -1.74
CA GLN A 5 29.19 1.98 -1.97
C GLN A 5 28.36 1.81 -0.70
N ARG A 6 28.10 2.94 -0.02
CA ARG A 6 27.11 3.00 1.05
C ARG A 6 25.75 2.81 0.39
N GLN A 7 25.17 1.64 0.56
CA GLN A 7 23.73 1.48 0.38
C GLN A 7 23.05 2.41 1.38
N MET A 8 22.47 3.46 0.86
CA MET A 8 21.63 4.38 1.60
C MET A 8 20.32 3.66 1.86
N CYS A 9 20.27 2.91 2.97
CA CYS A 9 19.02 2.43 3.52
C CYS A 9 18.25 3.66 3.99
N ILE A 10 17.27 4.09 3.21
CA ILE A 10 16.23 5.01 3.65
C ILE A 10 15.35 4.23 4.63
N ARG A 11 15.81 4.16 5.87
CA ARG A 11 15.05 3.67 7.02
C ARG A 11 15.04 4.80 8.05
N ASP A 12 14.26 5.85 7.75
CA ASP A 12 13.85 6.78 8.79
C ASP A 12 12.79 6.09 9.64
N ARG A 13 13.27 5.40 10.68
CA ARG A 13 12.41 4.87 11.73
C ARG A 13 12.30 5.92 12.82
N TYR A 14 11.14 6.50 12.94
CA TYR A 14 10.78 7.28 14.11
C TYR A 14 10.70 6.35 15.31
N HIS A 15 11.64 6.53 16.26
CA HIS A 15 11.59 5.84 17.55
C HIS A 15 10.46 6.47 18.37
N THR A 16 9.32 5.82 18.45
CA THR A 16 8.27 6.20 19.40
C THR A 16 8.46 5.38 20.69
N ALA A 17 8.59 6.07 21.82
CA ALA A 17 8.77 5.48 23.15
C ALA A 17 7.51 4.80 23.73
N PHE A 18 6.60 4.29 22.87
CA PHE A 18 5.39 3.62 23.32
C PHE A 18 5.56 2.11 23.27
N ARG A 19 5.63 1.49 24.46
CA ARG A 19 5.47 0.04 24.63
C ARG A 19 4.04 -0.36 24.36
N GLY A 20 3.77 -0.90 23.18
CA GLY A 20 2.48 -1.44 22.76
C GLY A 20 2.65 -2.79 22.03
N ARG A 21 1.57 -3.55 21.88
CA ARG A 21 1.54 -4.78 21.08
C ARG A 21 2.01 -4.47 19.66
N GLY A 22 3.15 -5.03 19.23
CA GLY A 22 3.74 -4.81 17.90
C GLY A 22 5.22 -4.41 17.94
N MET A 23 5.88 -4.46 19.10
CA MET A 23 7.32 -4.27 19.20
C MET A 23 8.00 -5.63 19.10
N SER A 24 8.84 -5.83 18.08
CA SER A 24 9.70 -6.99 17.96
C SER A 24 11.09 -6.67 18.53
N PHE A 25 11.68 -7.67 19.18
CA PHE A 25 13.06 -7.57 19.60
C PHE A 25 13.96 -7.44 18.36
N SER A 26 14.80 -6.39 18.31
CA SER A 26 15.69 -6.15 17.20
C SER A 26 17.12 -6.60 17.50
N GLU A 27 17.73 -6.00 18.53
CA GLU A 27 19.11 -6.29 18.88
C GLU A 27 19.39 -5.96 20.34
N VAL A 28 20.53 -6.42 20.83
CA VAL A 28 21.13 -5.97 22.09
C VAL A 28 22.35 -5.11 21.76
N ARG A 29 22.41 -3.90 22.31
CA ARG A 29 23.57 -3.02 22.19
C ARG A 29 24.04 -2.51 23.54
N GLU A 30 25.25 -1.97 23.61
CA GLU A 30 25.73 -1.32 24.82
C GLU A 30 24.88 -0.10 25.18
N TYR A 31 24.68 0.07 26.49
CA TYR A 31 23.96 1.21 27.07
C TYR A 31 24.72 2.52 26.76
N ARG A 32 23.99 3.55 26.40
CA ARG A 32 24.52 4.89 26.22
C ARG A 32 23.80 5.87 27.15
N ALA A 33 24.49 6.91 27.59
CA ALA A 33 23.85 7.95 28.39
C ALA A 33 22.64 8.55 27.66
N GLY A 34 21.44 8.45 28.28
CA GLY A 34 20.17 8.86 27.70
C GLY A 34 19.22 7.70 27.34
N ASP A 35 19.70 6.45 27.36
CA ASP A 35 18.84 5.28 27.18
C ASP A 35 18.00 5.00 28.45
N ASP A 36 16.81 4.38 28.28
CA ASP A 36 15.95 4.01 29.40
C ASP A 36 16.54 2.81 30.16
N VAL A 37 16.81 3.00 31.44
CA VAL A 37 17.36 1.98 32.37
C VAL A 37 16.46 0.73 32.44
N ARG A 38 15.16 0.86 32.13
CA ARG A 38 14.20 -0.23 32.14
C ARG A 38 14.42 -1.25 31.03
N ASP A 39 15.14 -0.85 29.98
CA ASP A 39 15.43 -1.70 28.83
C ASP A 39 16.75 -2.45 28.98
N ILE A 40 17.44 -2.34 30.12
CA ILE A 40 18.65 -3.08 30.39
C ILE A 40 18.38 -4.59 30.41
N ASP A 41 19.15 -5.32 29.61
CA ASP A 41 19.19 -6.78 29.66
C ASP A 41 20.21 -7.24 30.73
N TRP A 42 19.70 -7.52 31.91
CA TRP A 42 20.53 -7.95 33.03
C TRP A 42 21.25 -9.27 32.76
N ASN A 43 20.69 -10.16 31.91
CA ASN A 43 21.33 -11.44 31.59
C ASN A 43 22.57 -11.26 30.70
N VAL A 44 22.48 -10.36 29.72
CA VAL A 44 23.62 -10.03 28.85
C VAL A 44 24.63 -9.17 29.61
N THR A 45 24.17 -8.20 30.35
CA THR A 45 25.00 -7.32 31.19
C THR A 45 25.85 -8.11 32.18
N ALA A 46 25.31 -9.14 32.82
CA ALA A 46 26.02 -10.00 33.75
C ALA A 46 27.19 -10.77 33.09
N ARG A 47 27.11 -11.03 31.77
CA ARG A 47 28.11 -11.78 31.00
C ARG A 47 29.18 -10.88 30.35
N SER A 48 28.81 -9.65 30.00
CA SER A 48 29.61 -8.75 29.14
C SER A 48 30.40 -7.67 29.92
N ARG A 49 30.25 -7.57 31.24
CA ARG A 49 30.85 -6.57 32.11
C ARG A 49 30.49 -5.09 31.82
N SER A 50 29.72 -4.83 30.79
CA SER A 50 29.15 -3.52 30.44
C SER A 50 27.62 -3.62 30.34
N PRO A 51 26.89 -2.55 30.75
CA PRO A 51 25.45 -2.58 30.67
C PRO A 51 24.97 -2.63 29.19
N HIS A 52 24.04 -3.54 28.91
CA HIS A 52 23.46 -3.70 27.58
C HIS A 52 21.96 -3.48 27.65
N ILE A 53 21.39 -2.87 26.60
CA ILE A 53 19.96 -2.65 26.47
C ILE A 53 19.36 -3.48 25.33
N LYS A 54 18.10 -3.85 25.52
CA LYS A 54 17.26 -4.44 24.48
C LYS A 54 16.69 -3.33 23.61
N VAL A 55 17.05 -3.34 22.34
CA VAL A 55 16.46 -2.44 21.36
C VAL A 55 15.25 -3.15 20.75
N TYR A 56 14.10 -2.51 20.84
CA TYR A 56 12.86 -2.98 20.23
C TYR A 56 12.56 -2.14 19.00
N GLU A 57 12.19 -2.80 17.92
CA GLU A 57 11.69 -2.14 16.73
C GLU A 57 10.18 -2.30 16.65
N GLU A 58 9.47 -1.19 16.40
CA GLU A 58 8.05 -1.24 16.15
C GLU A 58 7.82 -1.75 14.72
N GLU A 59 7.36 -3.00 14.58
CA GLU A 59 6.83 -3.49 13.32
C GLU A 59 5.50 -2.79 13.04
N ARG A 60 5.54 -1.71 12.30
CA ARG A 60 4.33 -1.08 11.76
C ARG A 60 3.86 -1.88 10.58
N GLU A 61 2.86 -2.72 10.81
CA GLU A 61 2.12 -3.34 9.72
C GLU A 61 1.41 -2.26 8.92
N LEU A 62 1.91 -2.00 7.73
CA LEU A 62 1.20 -1.13 6.82
C LEU A 62 0.04 -1.90 6.17
N THR A 63 -1.01 -1.18 5.88
CA THR A 63 -2.12 -1.72 5.09
C THR A 63 -2.11 -1.02 3.74
N MET A 64 -2.04 -1.82 2.69
CA MET A 64 -2.09 -1.34 1.31
C MET A 64 -3.44 -1.69 0.69
N MET A 65 -4.03 -0.73 0.02
CA MET A 65 -5.26 -0.92 -0.76
C MET A 65 -5.00 -0.63 -2.23
N LEU A 66 -5.24 -1.62 -3.08
CA LEU A 66 -5.25 -1.45 -4.52
C LEU A 66 -6.66 -1.06 -4.96
N MET A 67 -6.80 0.06 -5.62
CA MET A 67 -8.05 0.52 -6.24
C MET A 67 -7.85 0.42 -7.74
N VAL A 68 -8.47 -0.58 -8.35
CA VAL A 68 -8.26 -0.89 -9.76
C VAL A 68 -9.51 -0.57 -10.55
N ASP A 69 -9.35 0.33 -11.50
CA ASP A 69 -10.37 0.62 -12.49
C ASP A 69 -10.53 -0.58 -13.43
N VAL A 70 -11.69 -1.17 -13.39
CA VAL A 70 -12.05 -2.31 -14.25
C VAL A 70 -13.08 -1.91 -15.29
N SER A 71 -13.39 -0.61 -15.42
CA SER A 71 -14.34 -0.13 -16.41
C SER A 71 -13.93 -0.60 -17.80
N ALA A 72 -14.89 -1.10 -18.55
CA ALA A 72 -14.70 -1.44 -19.93
C ALA A 72 -14.81 -0.15 -20.78
N SER A 73 -13.82 0.76 -20.67
CA SER A 73 -13.80 1.92 -21.52
C SER A 73 -13.75 1.49 -22.99
N ARG A 74 -14.92 1.53 -23.62
CA ARG A 74 -15.23 1.27 -25.03
C ARG A 74 -14.65 -0.03 -25.61
N MET A 75 -15.49 -1.04 -25.70
CA MET A 75 -15.25 -2.42 -26.15
C MET A 75 -14.81 -2.55 -27.61
N PHE A 76 -13.78 -1.85 -28.09
CA PHE A 76 -13.26 -2.11 -29.43
C PHE A 76 -11.73 -2.02 -29.49
N GLY A 77 -11.09 -3.16 -29.70
CA GLY A 77 -9.72 -3.26 -30.17
C GLY A 77 -8.71 -3.96 -29.23
N SER A 78 -7.60 -4.35 -29.82
CA SER A 78 -6.42 -4.99 -29.19
C SER A 78 -5.79 -4.16 -28.07
N THR A 79 -6.00 -2.85 -28.04
CA THR A 79 -5.49 -1.90 -27.04
C THR A 79 -6.11 -2.08 -25.65
N HIS A 80 -7.38 -2.46 -25.59
CA HIS A 80 -8.07 -2.70 -24.31
C HIS A 80 -7.48 -3.89 -23.53
N PHE A 81 -7.11 -4.94 -24.24
CA PHE A 81 -6.45 -6.11 -23.65
C PHE A 81 -5.09 -5.74 -23.09
N LEU A 82 -4.35 -4.86 -23.77
CA LEU A 82 -3.06 -4.35 -23.32
C LEU A 82 -3.19 -3.51 -22.04
N LYS A 83 -4.15 -2.59 -21.95
CA LYS A 83 -4.36 -1.76 -20.74
C LYS A 83 -4.68 -2.62 -19.52
N LYS A 84 -5.63 -3.56 -19.65
CA LYS A 84 -5.98 -4.48 -18.57
C LYS A 84 -4.75 -5.28 -18.09
N ASN A 85 -3.93 -5.76 -19.02
CA ASN A 85 -2.73 -6.51 -18.67
C ASN A 85 -1.73 -5.62 -17.93
N ILE A 86 -1.46 -4.40 -18.40
CA ILE A 86 -0.56 -3.45 -17.75
C ILE A 86 -1.06 -3.10 -16.35
N LEU A 87 -2.34 -2.79 -16.18
CA LEU A 87 -2.93 -2.53 -14.86
C LEU A 87 -2.77 -3.73 -13.92
N THR A 88 -2.99 -4.94 -14.45
CA THR A 88 -2.82 -6.18 -13.67
C THR A 88 -1.35 -6.41 -13.28
N GLU A 89 -0.41 -6.15 -14.20
CA GLU A 89 1.03 -6.27 -13.91
C GLU A 89 1.47 -5.28 -12.85
N ILE A 90 1.07 -4.01 -12.97
CA ILE A 90 1.39 -2.97 -11.97
C ILE A 90 0.81 -3.37 -10.62
N ALA A 91 -0.48 -3.77 -10.58
CA ALA A 91 -1.13 -4.22 -9.36
C ALA A 91 -0.41 -5.42 -8.72
N ALA A 92 0.04 -6.38 -9.54
CA ALA A 92 0.79 -7.54 -9.08
C ALA A 92 2.14 -7.15 -8.48
N VAL A 93 2.92 -6.31 -9.17
CA VAL A 93 4.23 -5.84 -8.68
C VAL A 93 4.08 -5.12 -7.35
N VAL A 94 3.12 -4.20 -7.24
CA VAL A 94 2.86 -3.44 -6.02
C VAL A 94 2.41 -4.38 -4.88
N ALA A 95 1.51 -5.33 -5.17
CA ALA A 95 1.04 -6.31 -4.19
C ALA A 95 2.16 -7.24 -3.69
N PHE A 96 3.03 -7.73 -4.59
CA PHE A 96 4.15 -8.57 -4.19
C PHE A 96 5.21 -7.80 -3.41
N SER A 97 5.47 -6.54 -3.74
CA SER A 97 6.36 -5.67 -2.97
C SER A 97 5.88 -5.52 -1.52
N ALA A 98 4.57 -5.30 -1.33
CA ALA A 98 3.98 -5.25 0.01
C ALA A 98 4.08 -6.59 0.76
N ALA A 99 3.95 -7.72 0.04
CA ALA A 99 4.10 -9.04 0.65
C ALA A 99 5.50 -9.28 1.20
N GLN A 100 6.53 -8.79 0.50
CA GLN A 100 7.92 -8.89 0.97
C GLN A 100 8.15 -8.12 2.26
N ASN A 101 7.39 -7.02 2.47
CA ASN A 101 7.42 -6.22 3.69
C ASN A 101 6.47 -6.73 4.78
N ASN A 102 5.83 -7.90 4.57
CA ASN A 102 4.84 -8.47 5.48
C ASN A 102 3.61 -7.58 5.74
N ASP A 103 3.26 -6.71 4.78
CA ASP A 103 2.13 -5.81 4.84
C ASP A 103 0.80 -6.50 4.49
N LYS A 104 -0.31 -5.89 4.89
CA LYS A 104 -1.66 -6.34 4.51
C LYS A 104 -2.04 -5.72 3.17
N VAL A 105 -2.50 -6.55 2.24
CA VAL A 105 -2.95 -6.10 0.92
C VAL A 105 -4.42 -6.38 0.74
N GLY A 106 -5.19 -5.36 0.38
CA GLY A 106 -6.58 -5.46 -0.04
C GLY A 106 -6.79 -4.90 -1.44
N CYS A 107 -7.95 -5.13 -2.03
CA CYS A 107 -8.25 -4.63 -3.36
C CYS A 107 -9.71 -4.17 -3.50
N ILE A 108 -9.92 -3.07 -4.21
CA ILE A 108 -11.22 -2.55 -4.62
C ILE A 108 -11.24 -2.53 -6.14
N PHE A 109 -12.16 -3.27 -6.73
CA PHE A 109 -12.48 -3.20 -8.15
C PHE A 109 -13.62 -2.22 -8.33
N PHE A 110 -13.48 -1.26 -9.19
CA PHE A 110 -14.50 -0.26 -9.43
C PHE A 110 -14.70 0.04 -10.93
N SER A 111 -15.88 0.49 -11.24
CA SER A 111 -16.30 1.02 -12.54
C SER A 111 -17.07 2.33 -12.27
N ASP A 112 -18.31 2.47 -12.72
CA ASP A 112 -19.25 3.51 -12.28
C ASP A 112 -19.74 3.29 -10.83
N ARG A 113 -19.37 2.15 -10.25
CA ARG A 113 -19.67 1.74 -8.88
C ARG A 113 -18.55 0.83 -8.36
N VAL A 114 -18.59 0.53 -7.07
CA VAL A 114 -17.73 -0.51 -6.50
C VAL A 114 -18.28 -1.88 -6.90
N GLU A 115 -17.51 -2.59 -7.73
CA GLU A 115 -17.87 -3.92 -8.26
C GLU A 115 -17.52 -5.04 -7.27
N LYS A 116 -16.35 -4.94 -6.65
CA LYS A 116 -15.87 -5.94 -5.68
C LYS A 116 -14.89 -5.33 -4.67
N TYR A 117 -15.03 -5.76 -3.43
CA TYR A 117 -14.12 -5.43 -2.35
C TYR A 117 -13.47 -6.69 -1.79
N ILE A 118 -12.16 -6.70 -1.71
CA ILE A 118 -11.36 -7.75 -1.08
C ILE A 118 -10.67 -7.12 0.13
N PRO A 119 -11.02 -7.54 1.35
CA PRO A 119 -10.47 -6.96 2.57
C PRO A 119 -8.96 -7.23 2.68
N PRO A 120 -8.19 -6.33 3.32
CA PRO A 120 -6.76 -6.47 3.44
C PRO A 120 -6.38 -7.64 4.34
N LYS A 121 -5.58 -8.57 3.81
CA LYS A 121 -5.01 -9.71 4.52
C LYS A 121 -3.54 -9.88 4.16
N LYS A 122 -2.80 -10.59 5.01
CA LYS A 122 -1.41 -10.97 4.77
C LYS A 122 -1.32 -12.28 3.99
N GLY A 123 -0.19 -12.47 3.38
CA GLY A 123 0.24 -13.74 2.83
C GLY A 123 0.15 -13.85 1.32
N ARG A 124 1.09 -14.61 0.78
CA ARG A 124 1.28 -14.77 -0.68
C ARG A 124 0.05 -15.39 -1.36
N SER A 125 -0.63 -16.32 -0.70
CA SER A 125 -1.85 -16.95 -1.23
C SER A 125 -2.99 -15.95 -1.43
N HIS A 126 -3.11 -14.97 -0.52
CA HIS A 126 -4.11 -13.91 -0.64
C HIS A 126 -3.82 -12.98 -1.83
N ILE A 127 -2.54 -12.66 -2.05
CA ILE A 127 -2.14 -11.84 -3.21
C ILE A 127 -2.39 -12.58 -4.51
N LEU A 128 -2.03 -13.86 -4.58
CA LEU A 128 -2.33 -14.68 -5.75
C LEU A 128 -3.83 -14.77 -6.05
N MET A 129 -4.66 -14.79 -5.00
CA MET A 129 -6.12 -14.73 -5.15
C MET A 129 -6.56 -13.38 -5.73
N ILE A 130 -6.01 -12.25 -5.25
CA ILE A 130 -6.30 -10.92 -5.80
C ILE A 130 -5.92 -10.85 -7.28
N ILE A 131 -4.73 -11.34 -7.65
CA ILE A 131 -4.26 -11.33 -9.04
C ILE A 131 -5.14 -12.20 -9.94
N ARG A 132 -5.52 -13.40 -9.47
CA ARG A 132 -6.44 -14.28 -10.19
C ARG A 132 -7.77 -13.58 -10.45
N GLU A 133 -8.30 -12.90 -9.44
CA GLU A 133 -9.52 -12.13 -9.56
C GLU A 133 -9.36 -11.00 -10.59
N LEU A 134 -8.26 -10.24 -10.56
CA LEU A 134 -7.98 -9.18 -11.54
C LEU A 134 -7.99 -9.70 -12.97
N ILE A 135 -7.35 -10.84 -13.23
CA ILE A 135 -7.27 -11.44 -14.57
C ILE A 135 -8.66 -11.90 -15.05
N SER A 136 -9.41 -12.57 -14.18
CA SER A 136 -10.69 -13.19 -14.53
C SER A 136 -11.89 -12.24 -14.43
N PHE A 137 -11.71 -11.05 -13.83
CA PHE A 137 -12.80 -10.14 -13.55
C PHE A 137 -13.44 -9.60 -14.85
N ARG A 138 -14.75 -9.64 -14.87
CA ARG A 138 -15.58 -9.04 -15.94
C ARG A 138 -16.46 -7.96 -15.31
N PRO A 139 -16.27 -6.68 -15.66
CA PRO A 139 -17.07 -5.60 -15.12
C PRO A 139 -18.53 -5.72 -15.59
N ARG A 140 -19.42 -5.24 -14.76
CA ARG A 140 -20.85 -5.18 -15.08
C ARG A 140 -21.24 -3.87 -15.76
N SER A 141 -20.40 -2.84 -15.62
CA SER A 141 -20.61 -1.52 -16.18
C SER A 141 -19.40 -1.05 -16.99
N THR A 142 -19.65 -0.12 -17.92
CA THR A 142 -18.64 0.47 -18.81
C THR A 142 -18.22 1.87 -18.38
N GLY A 143 -18.93 2.48 -17.42
CA GLY A 143 -18.60 3.81 -16.90
C GLY A 143 -17.50 3.77 -15.84
N THR A 144 -16.91 4.94 -15.56
CA THR A 144 -15.90 5.13 -14.50
C THR A 144 -16.41 6.20 -13.53
N ALA A 145 -16.36 5.93 -12.22
CA ALA A 145 -16.65 6.89 -11.16
C ALA A 145 -15.52 6.83 -10.09
N LEU A 146 -14.53 7.68 -10.27
CA LEU A 146 -13.37 7.75 -9.37
C LEU A 146 -13.76 8.22 -7.97
N SER A 147 -14.71 9.16 -7.87
CA SER A 147 -15.22 9.68 -6.60
C SER A 147 -15.83 8.59 -5.74
N GLU A 148 -16.64 7.69 -6.33
CA GLU A 148 -17.25 6.57 -5.62
C GLU A 148 -16.22 5.60 -5.04
N ALA A 149 -15.18 5.28 -5.82
CA ALA A 149 -14.11 4.41 -5.35
C ALA A 149 -13.37 5.00 -4.15
N VAL A 150 -13.06 6.30 -4.19
CA VAL A 150 -12.35 7.02 -3.11
C VAL A 150 -13.24 7.19 -1.87
N ARG A 151 -14.54 7.49 -2.05
CA ARG A 151 -15.53 7.53 -0.95
C ARG A 151 -15.64 6.18 -0.27
N PHE A 152 -15.74 5.11 -1.05
CA PHE A 152 -15.81 3.76 -0.52
C PHE A 152 -14.57 3.39 0.27
N LEU A 153 -13.36 3.69 -0.23
CA LEU A 153 -12.12 3.49 0.51
C LEU A 153 -12.20 4.14 1.89
N THR A 154 -12.61 5.42 1.94
CA THR A 154 -12.70 6.20 3.18
C THR A 154 -13.75 5.64 4.15
N ALA A 155 -14.81 5.03 3.64
CA ALA A 155 -15.87 4.41 4.44
C ALA A 155 -15.44 3.07 5.05
N VAL A 156 -14.72 2.23 4.29
CA VAL A 156 -14.31 0.88 4.74
C VAL A 156 -13.03 0.89 5.55
N MET A 157 -12.10 1.83 5.26
CA MET A 157 -10.81 1.89 5.95
C MET A 157 -10.86 2.88 7.11
N LYS A 158 -10.95 2.34 8.34
CA LYS A 158 -10.95 3.16 9.58
C LYS A 158 -9.55 3.57 10.02
N LYS A 159 -8.52 2.81 9.65
CA LYS A 159 -7.12 3.09 9.95
C LYS A 159 -6.41 3.64 8.73
N ARG A 160 -5.36 4.44 8.96
CA ARG A 160 -4.53 4.95 7.87
C ARG A 160 -3.97 3.79 7.03
N CYS A 161 -4.08 3.91 5.73
CA CYS A 161 -3.55 2.94 4.76
C CYS A 161 -2.93 3.69 3.58
N THR A 162 -2.05 3.02 2.85
CA THR A 162 -1.55 3.50 1.56
C THR A 162 -2.44 2.93 0.47
N ALA A 163 -3.08 3.79 -0.30
CA ALA A 163 -3.98 3.37 -1.37
C ALA A 163 -3.42 3.77 -2.74
N PHE A 164 -3.32 2.78 -3.64
CA PHE A 164 -2.89 2.96 -5.02
C PHE A 164 -4.13 2.96 -5.92
N LEU A 165 -4.41 4.11 -6.54
CA LEU A 165 -5.49 4.28 -7.50
C LEU A 165 -4.94 4.07 -8.91
N LEU A 166 -5.30 2.96 -9.54
CA LEU A 166 -4.88 2.57 -10.88
C LEU A 166 -6.04 2.79 -11.85
N SER A 167 -5.93 3.79 -12.72
CA SER A 167 -6.95 4.15 -13.72
C SER A 167 -6.29 4.88 -14.90
N ASP A 168 -7.00 5.03 -15.99
CA ASP A 168 -6.63 5.97 -17.06
C ASP A 168 -6.99 7.41 -16.73
N PHE A 169 -7.77 7.63 -15.67
CA PHE A 169 -8.30 8.93 -15.24
C PHE A 169 -9.10 9.64 -16.34
N LEU A 170 -9.63 8.88 -17.29
CA LEU A 170 -10.55 9.38 -18.29
C LEU A 170 -11.96 9.33 -17.70
N ASP A 171 -12.27 10.30 -16.87
CA ASP A 171 -13.61 10.48 -16.34
C ASP A 171 -14.34 11.51 -17.22
N PRO A 172 -15.48 11.17 -17.83
CA PRO A 172 -16.29 12.15 -18.51
C PRO A 172 -16.70 13.22 -17.49
N ALA A 173 -16.40 14.44 -17.78
CA ALA A 173 -16.46 15.73 -17.06
C ALA A 173 -17.56 15.99 -15.99
N ARG A 174 -18.25 14.97 -15.51
CA ARG A 174 -19.33 15.07 -14.52
C ARG A 174 -18.87 15.04 -13.06
N ASP A 175 -17.63 14.60 -12.80
CA ASP A 175 -17.21 14.24 -11.43
C ASP A 175 -16.02 15.04 -10.90
N GLY A 176 -15.54 16.06 -11.62
CA GLY A 176 -14.30 16.77 -11.26
C GLY A 176 -14.32 17.41 -9.87
N GLU A 177 -15.39 18.07 -9.47
CA GLU A 177 -15.51 18.68 -8.14
C GLU A 177 -15.75 17.63 -7.05
N GLU A 178 -16.58 16.63 -7.33
CA GLU A 178 -16.87 15.54 -6.41
C GLU A 178 -15.64 14.68 -6.16
N PHE A 179 -14.88 14.39 -7.21
CA PHE A 179 -13.61 13.67 -7.10
C PHE A 179 -12.57 14.46 -6.31
N ALA A 180 -12.42 15.77 -6.58
CA ALA A 180 -11.51 16.64 -5.83
C ALA A 180 -11.86 16.69 -4.33
N ASN A 181 -13.15 16.77 -3.99
CA ASN A 181 -13.62 16.74 -2.61
C ASN A 181 -13.37 15.38 -1.95
N ALA A 182 -13.64 14.28 -2.65
CA ALA A 182 -13.36 12.94 -2.16
C ALA A 182 -11.86 12.75 -1.90
N LEU A 183 -10.99 13.22 -2.82
CA LEU A 183 -9.53 13.18 -2.65
C LEU A 183 -9.05 13.98 -1.45
N LYS A 184 -9.59 15.18 -1.20
CA LYS A 184 -9.23 15.99 -0.03
C LYS A 184 -9.54 15.24 1.28
N ILE A 185 -10.72 14.65 1.36
CA ILE A 185 -11.14 13.87 2.54
C ILE A 185 -10.29 12.62 2.71
N ALA A 186 -10.07 11.87 1.64
CA ALA A 186 -9.27 10.65 1.68
C ALA A 186 -7.79 10.94 1.96
N GLY A 187 -7.21 11.98 1.37
CA GLY A 187 -5.83 12.39 1.60
C GLY A 187 -5.53 12.86 3.03
N SER A 188 -6.55 13.34 3.76
CA SER A 188 -6.40 13.65 5.19
C SER A 188 -6.32 12.39 6.06
N LYS A 189 -6.86 11.26 5.60
CA LYS A 189 -6.94 9.99 6.35
C LYS A 189 -5.97 8.93 5.89
N HIS A 190 -5.63 8.92 4.61
CA HIS A 190 -4.85 7.88 3.94
C HIS A 190 -3.77 8.48 3.06
N ASP A 191 -2.75 7.70 2.74
CA ASP A 191 -1.72 8.07 1.76
C ASP A 191 -2.19 7.60 0.38
N LEU A 192 -2.48 8.54 -0.53
CA LEU A 192 -3.01 8.22 -1.86
C LEU A 192 -1.92 8.36 -2.92
N VAL A 193 -1.79 7.35 -3.77
CA VAL A 193 -0.90 7.33 -4.93
C VAL A 193 -1.72 7.04 -6.17
N GLY A 194 -1.80 7.99 -7.10
CA GLY A 194 -2.45 7.80 -8.39
C GLY A 194 -1.46 7.28 -9.43
N ILE A 195 -1.80 6.19 -10.11
CA ILE A 195 -1.04 5.64 -11.23
C ILE A 195 -1.91 5.71 -12.48
N ARG A 196 -1.54 6.61 -13.38
CA ARG A 196 -2.23 6.78 -14.65
C ARG A 196 -1.65 5.83 -15.69
N VAL A 197 -2.51 5.03 -16.31
CA VAL A 197 -2.18 4.18 -17.45
C VAL A 197 -2.97 4.66 -18.66
N PHE A 198 -2.27 5.19 -19.64
CA PHE A 198 -2.90 5.71 -20.86
C PHE A 198 -2.19 5.17 -22.11
N ASP A 199 -2.94 5.05 -23.21
CA ASP A 199 -2.36 4.77 -24.52
C ASP A 199 -2.10 6.10 -25.24
N PRO A 200 -0.87 6.38 -25.71
CA PRO A 200 -0.56 7.60 -26.47
C PRO A 200 -1.46 7.80 -27.70
N ARG A 201 -2.01 6.73 -28.27
CA ARG A 201 -2.91 6.78 -29.44
C ARG A 201 -4.32 7.27 -29.13
N GLU A 202 -4.68 7.38 -27.85
CA GLU A 202 -5.98 7.90 -27.41
C GLU A 202 -5.93 9.43 -27.16
N ALA A 203 -4.74 10.02 -27.25
CA ALA A 203 -4.51 11.44 -27.01
C ALA A 203 -4.53 12.31 -28.29
N GLU A 204 -4.79 11.70 -29.49
CA GLU A 204 -4.97 12.41 -30.76
C GLU A 204 -6.44 12.72 -31.06
#